data_5d19819c1ca51c523c00c13c96d136f5
#
_entry.id   5d19819c1ca51c523c00c13c96d136f5
#
_cell.length_a   1.000
_cell.length_b   1.000
_cell.length_c   1.000
_cell.angle_alpha   90.00
_cell.angle_beta   90.00
_cell.angle_gamma   90.00
#
_symmetry.space_group_name_H-M   'P 1'
#
loop_
_entity.id
_entity.type
_entity.pdbx_description
1 polymer ?
#
loop_
_entity_poly.entity_id
_entity_poly.type
_entity_poly.pdbx_seq_one_letter_code
_entity_poly.pdbx_strand_id
1 'polypeptide(L)'
;MNEYDSDKLADVLHTAQGYETTHNLDEADLVVFNTCSVREKAQEKVFSDLGRVKHLKKKGVQIAVGGCVASQEGEAIIDRAPYVDVVFGPQTLHRLPELLQQRALSQKPQVDIRFPEIEKFDHLPPARAERASAFVSIMEGCSKYCSYCVVQIGRAHV
;
A
#
# COMPACT_ATOMS: atom_id res chain seq x y z
N MET A 1 -5.16 -11.65 -2.48
CA MET A 1 -4.78 -10.44 -1.75
C MET A 1 -3.85 -10.87 -0.64
N ASN A 2 -2.78 -10.18 -0.40
CA ASN A 2 -1.78 -10.62 0.54
C ASN A 2 -2.13 -10.10 1.94
N GLU A 3 -2.64 -10.97 2.82
CA GLU A 3 -2.92 -10.62 4.23
C GLU A 3 -1.66 -10.16 4.94
N TYR A 4 -0.53 -10.81 4.64
CA TYR A 4 0.76 -10.45 5.18
C TYR A 4 1.11 -8.97 4.95
N ASP A 5 0.95 -8.45 3.73
CA ASP A 5 1.24 -7.03 3.44
C ASP A 5 0.28 -6.10 4.19
N SER A 6 -0.98 -6.50 4.38
CA SER A 6 -1.95 -5.72 5.16
C SER A 6 -1.61 -5.69 6.65
N ASP A 7 -1.21 -6.83 7.22
CA ASP A 7 -0.77 -6.91 8.61
C ASP A 7 0.52 -6.08 8.82
N LYS A 8 1.46 -6.17 7.87
CA LYS A 8 2.69 -5.37 7.91
C LYS A 8 2.45 -3.86 7.78
N LEU A 9 1.50 -3.44 6.96
CA LEU A 9 1.08 -2.04 6.89
C LEU A 9 0.53 -1.55 8.23
N ALA A 10 -0.30 -2.35 8.90
CA ALA A 10 -0.81 -2.04 10.21
C ALA A 10 0.32 -1.93 11.25
N ASP A 11 1.28 -2.87 11.24
CA ASP A 11 2.44 -2.87 12.13
C ASP A 11 3.33 -1.62 11.93
N VAL A 12 3.61 -1.27 10.66
CA VAL A 12 4.41 -0.09 10.30
C VAL A 12 3.74 1.21 10.77
N LEU A 13 2.44 1.36 10.50
CA LEU A 13 1.67 2.54 10.88
C LEU A 13 1.54 2.69 12.40
N HIS A 14 1.31 1.56 13.09
CA HIS A 14 1.24 1.58 14.54
C HIS A 14 2.59 1.95 15.17
N THR A 15 3.69 1.35 14.70
CA THR A 15 5.02 1.60 15.27
C THR A 15 5.48 3.03 15.02
N ALA A 16 5.20 3.59 13.85
CA ALA A 16 5.67 4.92 13.46
C ALA A 16 4.82 6.06 14.01
N GLN A 17 3.51 5.90 14.08
CA GLN A 17 2.56 6.98 14.35
C GLN A 17 1.44 6.61 15.33
N GLY A 18 1.46 5.39 15.89
CA GLY A 18 0.47 4.93 16.87
C GLY A 18 -0.92 4.68 16.30
N TYR A 19 -1.05 4.45 14.98
CA TYR A 19 -2.34 4.08 14.38
C TYR A 19 -2.82 2.73 14.91
N GLU A 20 -4.11 2.65 15.16
CA GLU A 20 -4.79 1.40 15.48
C GLU A 20 -5.77 1.01 14.37
N THR A 21 -5.98 -0.30 14.21
CA THR A 21 -6.93 -0.80 13.21
C THR A 21 -8.35 -0.68 13.72
N THR A 22 -9.25 -0.16 12.86
CA THR A 22 -10.69 -0.12 13.14
C THR A 22 -11.47 -0.80 12.02
N HIS A 23 -12.65 -1.35 12.35
CA HIS A 23 -13.61 -1.87 11.37
C HIS A 23 -14.68 -0.84 10.99
N ASN A 24 -14.66 0.34 11.62
CA ASN A 24 -15.62 1.39 11.38
C ASN A 24 -14.99 2.50 10.52
N LEU A 25 -15.41 2.61 9.26
CA LEU A 25 -14.93 3.64 8.33
C LEU A 25 -15.23 5.08 8.79
N ASP A 26 -16.29 5.28 9.58
CA ASP A 26 -16.66 6.61 10.06
C ASP A 26 -15.74 7.17 11.15
N GLU A 27 -14.99 6.29 11.81
CA GLU A 27 -14.01 6.61 12.86
C GLU A 27 -12.56 6.60 12.34
N ALA A 28 -12.37 6.23 11.07
CA ALA A 28 -11.04 6.12 10.50
C ALA A 28 -10.45 7.48 10.14
N ASP A 29 -9.21 7.73 10.53
CA ASP A 29 -8.41 8.88 10.09
C ASP A 29 -7.62 8.57 8.82
N LEU A 30 -7.36 7.30 8.56
CA LEU A 30 -6.64 6.80 7.38
C LEU A 30 -7.33 5.57 6.80
N VAL A 31 -7.57 5.58 5.50
CA VAL A 31 -8.05 4.42 4.74
C VAL A 31 -6.96 3.98 3.78
N VAL A 32 -6.51 2.72 3.88
CA VAL A 32 -5.49 2.15 3.01
C VAL A 32 -6.08 1.04 2.15
N PHE A 33 -5.98 1.19 0.83
CA PHE A 33 -6.32 0.18 -0.14
C PHE A 33 -5.08 -0.63 -0.51
N ASN A 34 -5.01 -1.88 -0.06
CA ASN A 34 -3.98 -2.82 -0.52
C ASN A 34 -4.49 -3.56 -1.75
N THR A 35 -3.92 -3.26 -2.91
CA THR A 35 -4.42 -3.66 -4.23
C THR A 35 -3.63 -4.80 -4.84
N CYS A 36 -4.32 -5.65 -5.60
CA CYS A 36 -3.72 -6.77 -6.32
C CYS A 36 -4.10 -6.71 -7.80
N SER A 37 -3.14 -6.95 -8.70
CA SER A 37 -3.34 -6.90 -10.16
C SER A 37 -3.64 -8.26 -10.79
N VAL A 38 -3.72 -9.35 -10.01
CA VAL A 38 -3.87 -10.73 -10.53
C VAL A 38 -5.21 -10.97 -11.24
N ARG A 39 -6.22 -10.13 -11.02
CA ARG A 39 -7.52 -10.27 -11.66
C ARG A 39 -7.77 -9.11 -12.62
N GLU A 40 -8.21 -9.44 -13.84
CA GLU A 40 -8.47 -8.49 -14.94
C GLU A 40 -9.36 -7.29 -14.55
N LYS A 41 -10.30 -7.49 -13.62
CA LYS A 41 -11.19 -6.42 -13.11
C LYS A 41 -10.72 -5.78 -11.79
N ALA A 42 -9.51 -6.09 -11.33
CA ALA A 42 -9.02 -5.58 -10.04
C ALA A 42 -8.88 -4.07 -10.05
N GLN A 43 -8.42 -3.49 -11.15
CA GLN A 43 -8.25 -2.07 -11.34
C GLN A 43 -9.58 -1.31 -11.26
N GLU A 44 -10.60 -1.74 -12.02
CA GLU A 44 -11.91 -1.08 -11.99
C GLU A 44 -12.56 -1.16 -10.60
N LYS A 45 -12.36 -2.31 -9.91
CA LYS A 45 -12.83 -2.45 -8.54
C LYS A 45 -12.18 -1.44 -7.60
N VAL A 46 -10.86 -1.22 -7.72
CA VAL A 46 -10.14 -0.21 -6.91
C VAL A 46 -10.78 1.16 -7.08
N PHE A 47 -11.04 1.61 -8.31
CA PHE A 47 -11.67 2.92 -8.56
C PHE A 47 -13.12 2.98 -8.07
N SER A 48 -13.87 1.88 -8.17
CA SER A 48 -15.22 1.80 -7.60
C SER A 48 -15.20 1.95 -6.08
N ASP A 49 -14.29 1.23 -5.40
CA ASP A 49 -14.16 1.27 -3.95
C ASP A 49 -13.63 2.64 -3.47
N LEU A 50 -12.68 3.24 -4.20
CA LEU A 50 -12.23 4.62 -3.97
C LEU A 50 -13.40 5.62 -4.08
N GLY A 51 -14.27 5.45 -5.06
CA GLY A 51 -15.49 6.28 -5.19
C GLY A 51 -16.38 6.23 -3.96
N ARG A 52 -16.51 5.06 -3.33
CA ARG A 52 -17.33 4.86 -2.12
C ARG A 52 -16.79 5.63 -0.91
N VAL A 53 -15.48 5.73 -0.75
CA VAL A 53 -14.85 6.42 0.39
C VAL A 53 -14.56 7.90 0.14
N LYS A 54 -14.80 8.40 -1.08
CA LYS A 54 -14.57 9.81 -1.44
C LYS A 54 -15.20 10.80 -0.46
N HIS A 55 -16.39 10.48 0.06
CA HIS A 55 -17.11 11.34 1.00
C HIS A 55 -16.36 11.54 2.33
N LEU A 56 -15.51 10.57 2.74
CA LEU A 56 -14.72 10.65 3.97
C LEU A 56 -13.66 11.76 3.89
N LYS A 57 -13.26 12.16 2.67
CA LYS A 57 -12.33 13.26 2.48
C LYS A 57 -12.82 14.59 3.08
N LYS A 58 -14.13 14.80 3.09
CA LYS A 58 -14.75 15.98 3.73
C LYS A 58 -14.57 15.99 5.25
N LYS A 59 -14.35 14.83 5.86
CA LYS A 59 -14.06 14.65 7.29
C LYS A 59 -12.57 14.77 7.63
N GLY A 60 -11.70 15.01 6.63
CA GLY A 60 -10.25 15.08 6.82
C GLY A 60 -9.52 13.74 6.74
N VAL A 61 -10.21 12.66 6.42
CA VAL A 61 -9.62 11.31 6.31
C VAL A 61 -8.57 11.27 5.20
N GLN A 62 -7.42 10.70 5.46
CA GLN A 62 -6.39 10.44 4.47
C GLN A 62 -6.71 9.15 3.71
N ILE A 63 -6.43 9.12 2.41
CA ILE A 63 -6.68 7.96 1.55
C ILE A 63 -5.38 7.56 0.87
N ALA A 64 -4.93 6.34 1.13
CA ALA A 64 -3.73 5.77 0.54
C ALA A 64 -4.05 4.55 -0.32
N VAL A 65 -3.35 4.39 -1.44
CA VAL A 65 -3.49 3.24 -2.35
C VAL A 65 -2.13 2.57 -2.51
N GLY A 66 -2.05 1.32 -2.13
CA GLY A 66 -0.83 0.53 -2.20
C GLY A 66 -0.96 -0.76 -2.99
N GLY A 67 0.16 -1.41 -3.28
CA GLY A 67 0.22 -2.73 -3.89
C GLY A 67 0.42 -2.72 -5.40
N CYS A 68 0.05 -3.84 -6.05
CA CYS A 68 0.41 -4.07 -7.46
C CYS A 68 -0.30 -3.13 -8.45
N VAL A 69 -1.59 -2.83 -8.24
CA VAL A 69 -2.29 -1.85 -9.10
C VAL A 69 -1.70 -0.45 -8.91
N ALA A 70 -1.35 -0.09 -7.67
CA ALA A 70 -0.69 1.18 -7.38
C ALA A 70 0.64 1.32 -8.13
N SER A 71 1.45 0.24 -8.17
CA SER A 71 2.70 0.23 -8.93
C SER A 71 2.52 0.32 -10.44
N GLN A 72 1.45 -0.24 -10.98
CA GLN A 72 1.17 -0.20 -12.42
C GLN A 72 0.67 1.16 -12.88
N GLU A 73 -0.27 1.73 -12.13
CA GLU A 73 -0.97 2.96 -12.52
C GLU A 73 -0.23 4.22 -12.04
N GLY A 74 0.45 4.15 -10.91
CA GLY A 74 1.24 5.26 -10.39
C GLY A 74 0.45 6.57 -10.29
N GLU A 75 0.94 7.61 -10.99
CA GLU A 75 0.32 8.94 -11.01
C GLU A 75 -1.07 8.95 -11.65
N ALA A 76 -1.39 8.03 -12.55
CA ALA A 76 -2.71 7.93 -13.16
C ALA A 76 -3.83 7.69 -12.14
N ILE A 77 -3.52 7.11 -10.97
CA ILE A 77 -4.47 7.00 -9.86
C ILE A 77 -4.86 8.38 -9.37
N ILE A 78 -3.89 9.28 -9.20
CA ILE A 78 -4.14 10.65 -8.72
C ILE A 78 -4.94 11.44 -9.77
N ASP A 79 -4.60 11.31 -11.06
CA ASP A 79 -5.32 11.99 -12.14
C ASP A 79 -6.79 11.59 -12.18
N ARG A 80 -7.06 10.31 -11.98
CA ARG A 80 -8.42 9.76 -11.99
C ARG A 80 -9.18 9.91 -10.67
N ALA A 81 -8.45 9.95 -9.56
CA ALA A 81 -8.97 10.09 -8.19
C ALA A 81 -8.18 11.15 -7.39
N PRO A 82 -8.38 12.47 -7.66
CA PRO A 82 -7.58 13.54 -7.05
C PRO A 82 -7.70 13.66 -5.52
N TYR A 83 -8.60 12.91 -4.92
CA TYR A 83 -8.79 12.84 -3.48
C TYR A 83 -7.91 11.80 -2.79
N VAL A 84 -7.14 11.02 -3.54
CA VAL A 84 -6.11 10.12 -3.02
C VAL A 84 -4.91 10.94 -2.59
N ASP A 85 -4.39 10.66 -1.39
CA ASP A 85 -3.28 11.40 -0.78
C ASP A 85 -1.93 10.75 -1.06
N VAL A 86 -1.87 9.42 -1.02
CA VAL A 86 -0.63 8.66 -1.17
C VAL A 86 -0.84 7.46 -2.09
N VAL A 87 0.10 7.25 -3.01
CA VAL A 87 0.19 6.04 -3.84
C VAL A 87 1.56 5.42 -3.62
N PHE A 88 1.61 4.13 -3.25
CA PHE A 88 2.86 3.45 -2.95
C PHE A 88 2.90 2.03 -3.53
N GLY A 89 4.10 1.58 -3.87
CA GLY A 89 4.33 0.22 -4.36
C GLY A 89 4.43 -0.82 -3.24
N PRO A 90 4.42 -2.11 -3.56
CA PRO A 90 4.61 -3.19 -2.57
C PRO A 90 6.00 -3.15 -1.93
N GLN A 91 7.01 -2.60 -2.62
CA GLN A 91 8.37 -2.51 -2.11
C GLN A 91 8.60 -1.27 -1.23
N THR A 92 7.70 -0.29 -1.28
CA THR A 92 7.82 0.97 -0.53
C THR A 92 6.79 1.09 0.60
N LEU A 93 6.13 -0.02 0.97
CA LEU A 93 5.10 -0.02 2.01
C LEU A 93 5.62 0.49 3.38
N HIS A 94 6.88 0.21 3.71
CA HIS A 94 7.53 0.66 4.94
C HIS A 94 7.67 2.20 5.02
N ARG A 95 7.61 2.89 3.88
CA ARG A 95 7.72 4.34 3.79
C ARG A 95 6.38 5.07 3.88
N LEU A 96 5.26 4.33 4.00
CA LEU A 96 3.94 4.94 4.08
C LEU A 96 3.82 6.03 5.17
N PRO A 97 4.35 5.85 6.41
CA PRO A 97 4.31 6.90 7.43
C PRO A 97 5.01 8.20 7.00
N GLU A 98 6.16 8.08 6.35
CA GLU A 98 6.91 9.21 5.81
C GLU A 98 6.12 9.94 4.72
N LEU A 99 5.53 9.19 3.78
CA LEU A 99 4.73 9.74 2.69
C LEU A 99 3.48 10.48 3.21
N LEU A 100 2.84 9.97 4.26
CA LEU A 100 1.73 10.65 4.92
C LEU A 100 2.15 11.98 5.55
N GLN A 101 3.32 12.02 6.20
CA GLN A 101 3.88 13.26 6.74
C GLN A 101 4.23 14.26 5.63
N GLN A 102 4.88 13.80 4.56
CA GLN A 102 5.21 14.64 3.39
C GLN A 102 3.94 15.20 2.75
N ARG A 103 2.87 14.39 2.66
CA ARG A 103 1.56 14.84 2.19
C ARG A 103 1.00 15.95 3.07
N ALA A 104 1.08 15.80 4.39
CA ALA A 104 0.58 16.80 5.34
C ALA A 104 1.34 18.14 5.22
N LEU A 105 2.66 18.08 5.00
CA LEU A 105 3.50 19.26 4.86
C LEU A 105 3.36 19.94 3.50
N SER A 106 3.42 19.15 2.41
CA SER A 106 3.42 19.68 1.03
C SER A 106 2.04 20.03 0.51
N GLN A 107 0.99 19.52 1.14
CA GLN A 107 -0.41 19.59 0.66
C GLN A 107 -0.61 19.04 -0.76
N LYS A 108 0.35 18.26 -1.27
CA LYS A 108 0.33 17.62 -2.59
C LYS A 108 0.30 16.10 -2.44
N PRO A 109 -0.40 15.37 -3.31
CA PRO A 109 -0.34 13.92 -3.34
C PRO A 109 1.10 13.42 -3.43
N GLN A 110 1.39 12.30 -2.78
CA GLN A 110 2.70 11.66 -2.80
C GLN A 110 2.63 10.34 -3.54
N VAL A 111 3.59 10.10 -4.43
CA VAL A 111 3.66 8.85 -5.21
C VAL A 111 5.06 8.26 -5.05
N ASP A 112 5.14 7.05 -4.49
CA ASP A 112 6.39 6.30 -4.39
C ASP A 112 6.18 4.84 -4.83
N ILE A 113 6.38 4.60 -6.10
CA ILE A 113 6.25 3.27 -6.74
C ILE A 113 7.60 2.69 -7.14
N ARG A 114 8.70 3.24 -6.60
CA ARG A 114 10.05 2.77 -6.89
C ARG A 114 10.25 1.34 -6.41
N PHE A 115 11.20 0.65 -7.03
CA PHE A 115 11.66 -0.66 -6.63
C PHE A 115 13.08 -0.54 -6.07
N PRO A 116 13.25 -0.11 -4.82
CA PRO A 116 14.56 -0.09 -4.20
C PRO A 116 15.09 -1.53 -4.08
N GLU A 117 16.35 -1.73 -4.42
CA GLU A 117 17.02 -3.00 -4.16
C GLU A 117 17.14 -3.20 -2.63
N ILE A 118 16.50 -4.25 -2.11
CA ILE A 118 16.71 -4.80 -0.74
C ILE A 118 16.27 -3.91 0.47
N GLU A 119 15.51 -2.82 0.33
CA GLU A 119 15.15 -2.00 1.50
C GLU A 119 14.00 -2.58 2.35
N LYS A 120 13.08 -3.34 1.76
CA LYS A 120 11.80 -3.69 2.39
C LYS A 120 11.96 -4.50 3.68
N PHE A 121 12.81 -5.53 3.69
CA PHE A 121 12.92 -6.44 4.83
C PHE A 121 13.65 -5.83 6.02
N ASP A 122 14.63 -4.98 5.77
CA ASP A 122 15.44 -4.36 6.82
C ASP A 122 14.65 -3.29 7.61
N HIS A 123 13.60 -2.76 7.02
CA HIS A 123 12.78 -1.68 7.60
C HIS A 123 11.40 -2.10 8.09
N LEU A 124 11.04 -3.39 7.97
CA LEU A 124 9.77 -3.87 8.49
C LEU A 124 9.89 -4.22 9.98
N PRO A 125 8.94 -3.77 10.83
CA PRO A 125 8.92 -4.16 12.23
C PRO A 125 8.70 -5.68 12.35
N PRO A 126 9.15 -6.29 13.45
CA PRO A 126 8.86 -7.69 13.74
C PRO A 126 7.35 -7.91 13.76
N ALA A 127 6.91 -9.11 13.34
CA ALA A 127 5.50 -9.45 13.33
C ALA A 127 4.95 -9.45 14.76
N ARG A 128 3.79 -8.81 14.95
CA ARG A 128 3.07 -8.90 16.22
C ARG A 128 2.43 -10.27 16.34
N ALA A 129 2.77 -10.97 17.39
CA ALA A 129 2.17 -12.26 17.71
C ALA A 129 0.88 -12.07 18.54
N GLU A 130 -0.14 -11.48 17.95
CA GLU A 130 -1.48 -11.37 18.58
C GLU A 130 -2.31 -12.64 18.43
N ARG A 131 -1.88 -13.56 17.56
CA ARG A 131 -2.55 -14.82 17.24
C ARG A 131 -1.62 -16.01 17.48
N ALA A 132 -2.21 -17.22 17.58
CA ALA A 132 -1.46 -18.47 17.68
C ALA A 132 -0.62 -18.81 16.43
N SER A 133 -0.77 -18.05 15.36
CA SER A 133 -0.02 -18.19 14.09
C SER A 133 0.37 -16.82 13.55
N ALA A 134 1.54 -16.75 12.92
CA ALA A 134 2.02 -15.55 12.23
C ALA A 134 2.54 -15.91 10.84
N PHE A 135 2.37 -15.00 9.89
CA PHE A 135 2.99 -15.12 8.56
C PHE A 135 4.45 -14.72 8.63
N VAL A 136 5.31 -15.57 8.08
CA VAL A 136 6.74 -15.28 7.92
C VAL A 136 7.06 -15.28 6.43
N SER A 137 7.52 -14.16 5.89
CA SER A 137 8.04 -14.11 4.52
C SER A 137 9.43 -14.74 4.50
N ILE A 138 9.57 -15.82 3.73
CA ILE A 138 10.85 -16.55 3.60
C ILE A 138 11.57 -16.20 2.30
N MET A 139 10.90 -15.59 1.33
CA MET A 139 11.48 -15.21 0.05
C MET A 139 10.58 -14.18 -0.65
N GLU A 140 11.19 -13.18 -1.27
CA GLU A 140 10.53 -12.28 -2.22
C GLU A 140 11.24 -12.32 -3.58
N GLY A 141 10.45 -12.03 -4.62
CA GLY A 141 10.96 -12.00 -5.97
C GLY A 141 10.80 -13.33 -6.72
N CYS A 142 11.13 -13.29 -7.99
CA CYS A 142 11.05 -14.43 -8.87
C CYS A 142 12.07 -14.29 -10.01
N SER A 143 12.91 -15.28 -10.22
CA SER A 143 13.87 -15.34 -11.34
C SER A 143 13.27 -15.96 -12.62
N LYS A 144 11.99 -16.32 -12.62
CA LYS A 144 11.30 -16.84 -13.80
C LYS A 144 10.86 -15.72 -14.72
N TYR A 145 11.09 -15.89 -16.01
CA TYR A 145 10.75 -14.92 -17.06
C TYR A 145 9.48 -15.38 -17.80
N CYS A 146 8.37 -15.50 -17.09
CA CYS A 146 7.10 -15.92 -17.68
C CYS A 146 6.54 -14.84 -18.60
N SER A 147 6.21 -15.18 -19.83
CA SER A 147 5.71 -14.24 -20.85
C SER A 147 4.39 -13.56 -20.48
N TYR A 148 3.59 -14.20 -19.63
CA TYR A 148 2.30 -13.68 -19.14
C TYR A 148 2.40 -12.91 -17.82
N CYS A 149 3.60 -12.77 -17.24
CA CYS A 149 3.76 -12.12 -15.96
C CYS A 149 3.71 -10.60 -16.10
N VAL A 150 2.65 -10.00 -15.60
CA VAL A 150 2.47 -8.54 -15.57
C VAL A 150 3.01 -7.90 -14.28
N VAL A 151 3.37 -8.71 -13.29
CA VAL A 151 3.91 -8.22 -12.03
C VAL A 151 5.38 -7.87 -12.24
N GLN A 152 5.70 -6.59 -12.14
CA GLN A 152 7.09 -6.15 -12.00
C GLN A 152 7.57 -6.50 -10.60
N ILE A 153 7.96 -7.74 -10.41
CA ILE A 153 8.69 -8.13 -9.21
C ILE A 153 10.09 -7.61 -9.39
N GLY A 154 10.58 -6.83 -8.43
CA GLY A 154 11.98 -6.42 -8.41
C GLY A 154 12.85 -7.66 -8.58
N ARG A 155 13.45 -7.82 -9.76
CA ARG A 155 14.34 -8.94 -10.04
C ARG A 155 15.62 -8.63 -9.32
N ALA A 156 15.96 -9.42 -8.30
CA ALA A 156 17.30 -9.44 -7.79
C ALA A 156 18.20 -9.82 -8.98
N HIS A 157 18.93 -8.87 -9.50
CA HIS A 157 20.05 -9.17 -10.36
C HIS A 157 21.15 -9.71 -9.45
N VAL A 158 21.42 -11.00 -9.59
CA VAL A 158 22.63 -11.63 -9.07
C VAL A 158 23.74 -11.33 -10.04
#